data_727157316946569af0fc6d7529567d36
#
_entry.id   727157316946569af0fc6d7529567d36
#
_cell.length_a   1.000
_cell.length_b   1.000
_cell.length_c   1.000
_cell.angle_alpha   90.00
_cell.angle_beta   90.00
_cell.angle_gamma   90.00
#
_symmetry.space_group_name_H-M   'P 1'
#
loop_
_entity.id
_entity.type
_entity.pdbx_description
1 polymer ?
#
loop_
_entity_poly.entity_id
_entity_poly.type
_entity_poly.pdbx_seq_one_letter_code
_entity_poly.pdbx_strand_id
1 'polypeptide(L)'
;MKLKIPAWVGTIIGMLSMGMMPALGAEQIKFSYSILEFSLSVTDLKTYAQEGKISSQLAFYTKRLKPEDLAQGRQVLTERQQLSPVAISQFLYSDIGESMLKSAGQLIQTDSGQNGFYAIRAALILAAADPGGLTLLNTMRYFPSQSIRINSEKLFALMNQLSTLNKETNQAIAIIAQQSTTEASTEPPVDISKLPELYNKSGPFSWQKRTIAFVDTNRKSLTGSIKTRVIQTDIYLPQSQTPAPVIVISHGLGSDRDSFAYLAENLASYGFAVVVPQHPGSDSLQMQALLTGRRQQLFPDTELIDRPLDVTFVLDQLEQRSKSDPWLQGKINGQEVGVIGQSFGGYTALVLAGARININQLHKDCKPESDPINVSLLLQCRALALGKNSPDYEQLQQNLSNLDLRDRRVKAVIALNPVTSSIFGQAGLSRIEIPVVIAGGASDTVTPVFWEQIQAFSWLTTKEKYLGIGDKGTHFDLIAGVSTVVLPSSNRFSERDPELGRIRFQAFSTAFMKLYLAHQTEYRPFLSTSYVKNSNRYEPIKVYFVRSLPPEFLQGLVRKK
;
A
#
# COMPACT_ATOMS: atom_id res chain seq x y z
N MET A 1 -14.16 28.66 -67.33
CA MET A 1 -13.10 27.71 -66.97
C MET A 1 -13.71 26.68 -66.01
N LYS A 2 -14.09 25.48 -66.53
CA LYS A 2 -14.71 24.43 -65.70
C LYS A 2 -13.60 23.58 -65.11
N LEU A 3 -13.41 23.66 -63.76
CA LEU A 3 -12.51 22.77 -63.06
C LEU A 3 -13.08 21.33 -63.07
N LYS A 4 -12.37 20.43 -63.73
CA LYS A 4 -12.61 19.01 -63.62
C LYS A 4 -11.99 18.49 -62.30
N ILE A 5 -12.82 18.11 -61.33
CA ILE A 5 -12.40 17.40 -60.12
C ILE A 5 -12.02 15.97 -60.54
N PRO A 6 -10.80 15.49 -60.28
CA PRO A 6 -10.42 14.13 -60.65
C PRO A 6 -11.22 13.07 -59.84
N ALA A 7 -11.64 12.01 -60.51
CA ALA A 7 -12.45 10.94 -59.95
C ALA A 7 -11.89 10.19 -58.73
N TRP A 8 -10.65 10.45 -58.35
CA TRP A 8 -9.97 9.86 -57.18
C TRP A 8 -10.42 10.43 -55.84
N VAL A 9 -10.97 11.66 -55.80
CA VAL A 9 -11.43 12.29 -54.55
C VAL A 9 -12.75 11.66 -54.05
N GLY A 10 -13.58 11.18 -55.00
CA GLY A 10 -14.83 10.47 -54.67
C GLY A 10 -14.63 9.09 -54.00
N THR A 11 -13.52 8.40 -54.33
CA THR A 11 -13.22 7.06 -53.80
C THR A 11 -12.65 7.10 -52.40
N ILE A 12 -11.92 8.16 -52.03
CA ILE A 12 -11.37 8.32 -50.68
C ILE A 12 -12.46 8.71 -49.67
N ILE A 13 -13.45 9.52 -50.08
CA ILE A 13 -14.58 9.89 -49.19
C ILE A 13 -15.56 8.70 -49.05
N GLY A 14 -15.68 7.82 -50.05
CA GLY A 14 -16.49 6.60 -49.97
C GLY A 14 -15.90 5.50 -49.08
N MET A 15 -14.54 5.46 -48.88
CA MET A 15 -13.90 4.50 -47.97
C MET A 15 -13.87 4.99 -46.51
N LEU A 16 -14.06 6.28 -46.24
CA LEU A 16 -14.18 6.82 -44.89
C LEU A 16 -15.60 6.72 -44.30
N SER A 17 -16.59 6.38 -45.12
CA SER A 17 -17.97 6.16 -44.68
C SER A 17 -18.35 4.67 -44.47
N MET A 18 -17.45 3.74 -44.73
CA MET A 18 -17.62 2.34 -44.35
C MET A 18 -17.01 2.11 -42.98
N GLY A 19 -17.84 2.21 -41.93
CA GLY A 19 -17.57 1.49 -40.70
C GLY A 19 -17.36 2.29 -39.43
N MET A 20 -18.07 3.37 -39.20
CA MET A 20 -18.48 3.65 -37.83
C MET A 20 -19.72 2.82 -37.49
N MET A 21 -19.58 1.50 -37.49
CA MET A 21 -20.47 0.71 -36.65
C MET A 21 -20.13 1.11 -35.22
N PRO A 22 -21.11 1.58 -34.42
CA PRO A 22 -20.86 1.75 -33.00
C PRO A 22 -20.32 0.42 -32.51
N ALA A 23 -19.18 0.44 -31.79
CA ALA A 23 -18.65 -0.76 -31.18
C ALA A 23 -19.77 -1.32 -30.31
N LEU A 24 -20.43 -2.39 -30.78
CA LEU A 24 -21.46 -3.10 -30.03
C LEU A 24 -20.76 -3.57 -28.76
N GLY A 25 -21.24 -3.11 -27.61
CA GLY A 25 -20.74 -3.58 -26.32
C GLY A 25 -20.98 -5.09 -26.19
N ALA A 26 -20.34 -5.72 -25.23
CA ALA A 26 -20.47 -7.16 -25.08
C ALA A 26 -21.93 -7.57 -24.77
N GLU A 27 -22.42 -8.53 -25.56
CA GLU A 27 -23.77 -9.10 -25.39
C GLU A 27 -23.75 -10.27 -24.42
N GLN A 28 -22.61 -10.97 -24.31
CA GLN A 28 -22.46 -12.19 -23.54
C GLN A 28 -21.12 -12.23 -22.79
N ILE A 29 -21.13 -12.94 -21.68
CA ILE A 29 -19.92 -13.39 -20.98
C ILE A 29 -19.82 -14.89 -21.26
N LYS A 30 -18.71 -15.34 -21.86
CA LYS A 30 -18.43 -16.74 -22.18
C LYS A 30 -17.35 -17.30 -21.26
N PHE A 31 -17.52 -18.51 -20.79
CA PHE A 31 -16.52 -19.24 -20.04
C PHE A 31 -16.60 -20.75 -20.36
N SER A 32 -15.46 -21.42 -20.31
CA SER A 32 -15.35 -22.83 -20.63
C SER A 32 -15.11 -23.66 -19.37
N TYR A 33 -15.74 -24.81 -19.28
CA TYR A 33 -15.43 -25.81 -18.27
C TYR A 33 -15.26 -27.17 -18.96
N SER A 34 -14.06 -27.69 -19.00
CA SER A 34 -13.70 -28.84 -19.82
C SER A 34 -13.99 -28.55 -21.30
N ILE A 35 -14.79 -29.38 -21.96
CA ILE A 35 -15.22 -29.25 -23.37
C ILE A 35 -16.51 -28.43 -23.55
N LEU A 36 -17.14 -28.00 -22.45
CA LEU A 36 -18.40 -27.25 -22.49
C LEU A 36 -18.11 -25.74 -22.42
N GLU A 37 -18.78 -25.00 -23.33
CA GLU A 37 -18.81 -23.54 -23.27
C GLU A 37 -20.14 -23.08 -22.68
N PHE A 38 -20.10 -22.19 -21.73
CA PHE A 38 -21.23 -21.56 -21.06
C PHE A 38 -21.27 -20.08 -21.43
N SER A 39 -22.46 -19.53 -21.51
CA SER A 39 -22.65 -18.11 -21.78
C SER A 39 -23.69 -17.51 -20.84
N LEU A 40 -23.46 -16.27 -20.44
CA LEU A 40 -24.35 -15.48 -19.61
C LEU A 40 -24.65 -14.16 -20.33
N SER A 41 -25.93 -13.84 -20.51
CA SER A 41 -26.36 -12.62 -21.19
C SER A 41 -26.09 -11.37 -20.33
N VAL A 42 -25.41 -10.37 -20.89
CA VAL A 42 -25.22 -9.06 -20.25
C VAL A 42 -26.57 -8.34 -20.08
N THR A 43 -27.52 -8.56 -21.01
CA THR A 43 -28.88 -8.03 -20.92
C THR A 43 -29.63 -8.64 -19.74
N ASP A 44 -29.52 -9.95 -19.50
CA ASP A 44 -30.13 -10.60 -18.34
C ASP A 44 -29.54 -10.11 -17.02
N LEU A 45 -28.22 -9.91 -16.98
CA LEU A 45 -27.56 -9.29 -15.82
C LEU A 45 -28.05 -7.86 -15.58
N LYS A 46 -28.28 -7.08 -16.65
CA LYS A 46 -28.85 -5.72 -16.55
C LYS A 46 -30.26 -5.76 -15.98
N THR A 47 -31.13 -6.64 -16.49
CA THR A 47 -32.50 -6.80 -15.99
C THR A 47 -32.51 -7.22 -14.53
N TYR A 48 -31.66 -8.17 -14.16
CA TYR A 48 -31.51 -8.57 -12.77
C TYR A 48 -31.00 -7.41 -11.88
N ALA A 49 -29.97 -6.70 -12.33
CA ALA A 49 -29.40 -5.58 -11.58
C ALA A 49 -30.43 -4.46 -11.34
N GLN A 50 -31.20 -4.09 -12.35
CA GLN A 50 -32.18 -2.99 -12.28
C GLN A 50 -33.51 -3.40 -11.63
N GLU A 51 -34.08 -4.55 -12.03
CA GLU A 51 -35.42 -4.95 -11.66
C GLU A 51 -35.46 -6.10 -10.63
N GLY A 52 -34.37 -6.79 -10.39
CA GLY A 52 -34.32 -7.99 -9.53
C GLY A 52 -34.89 -9.24 -10.20
N LYS A 53 -35.26 -9.19 -11.48
CA LYS A 53 -35.84 -10.32 -12.21
C LYS A 53 -34.75 -11.29 -12.66
N ILE A 54 -34.94 -12.56 -12.37
CA ILE A 54 -34.05 -13.65 -12.79
C ILE A 54 -34.66 -14.33 -14.01
N SER A 55 -34.00 -14.23 -15.19
CA SER A 55 -34.39 -14.93 -16.38
C SER A 55 -34.19 -16.46 -16.26
N SER A 56 -34.78 -17.23 -17.14
CA SER A 56 -34.57 -18.70 -17.17
C SER A 56 -33.10 -19.09 -17.36
N GLN A 57 -32.36 -18.32 -18.18
CA GLN A 57 -30.91 -18.50 -18.35
C GLN A 57 -30.14 -18.20 -17.08
N LEU A 58 -30.43 -17.07 -16.44
CA LEU A 58 -29.76 -16.67 -15.18
C LEU A 58 -30.11 -17.63 -14.04
N ALA A 59 -31.34 -18.15 -14.00
CA ALA A 59 -31.79 -19.12 -13.00
C ALA A 59 -30.98 -20.41 -13.02
N PHE A 60 -30.48 -20.83 -14.19
CA PHE A 60 -29.61 -22.01 -14.30
C PHE A 60 -28.34 -21.86 -13.43
N TYR A 61 -27.78 -20.67 -13.39
CA TYR A 61 -26.56 -20.38 -12.61
C TYR A 61 -26.86 -20.06 -11.14
N THR A 62 -28.00 -19.44 -10.86
CA THR A 62 -28.29 -18.84 -9.55
C THR A 62 -29.08 -19.74 -8.60
N LYS A 63 -29.70 -20.83 -9.08
CA LYS A 63 -30.56 -21.72 -8.26
C LYS A 63 -29.86 -22.38 -7.05
N ARG A 64 -28.53 -22.38 -7.00
CA ARG A 64 -27.73 -22.93 -5.88
C ARG A 64 -27.15 -21.85 -4.96
N LEU A 65 -27.34 -20.58 -5.32
CA LEU A 65 -26.86 -19.46 -4.52
C LEU A 65 -27.88 -19.13 -3.44
N LYS A 66 -27.40 -18.64 -2.31
CA LYS A 66 -28.26 -18.16 -1.24
C LYS A 66 -28.83 -16.78 -1.61
N PRO A 67 -29.98 -16.39 -1.02
CA PRO A 67 -30.55 -15.07 -1.24
C PRO A 67 -29.58 -13.91 -0.94
N GLU A 68 -28.75 -14.08 0.09
CA GLU A 68 -27.74 -13.07 0.48
C GLU A 68 -26.67 -12.91 -0.62
N ASP A 69 -26.20 -14.02 -1.22
CA ASP A 69 -25.20 -14.01 -2.30
C ASP A 69 -25.77 -13.32 -3.55
N LEU A 70 -27.04 -13.56 -3.84
CA LEU A 70 -27.78 -12.92 -4.93
C LEU A 70 -27.91 -11.41 -4.71
N ALA A 71 -28.32 -10.99 -3.52
CA ALA A 71 -28.43 -9.58 -3.17
C ALA A 71 -27.06 -8.87 -3.27
N GLN A 72 -26.00 -9.52 -2.78
CA GLN A 72 -24.63 -9.00 -2.89
C GLN A 72 -24.18 -8.91 -4.36
N GLY A 73 -24.45 -9.92 -5.18
CA GLY A 73 -24.15 -9.90 -6.61
C GLY A 73 -24.85 -8.73 -7.33
N ARG A 74 -26.13 -8.47 -7.00
CA ARG A 74 -26.88 -7.33 -7.53
C ARG A 74 -26.24 -5.99 -7.17
N GLN A 75 -25.82 -5.87 -5.91
CA GLN A 75 -25.17 -4.66 -5.41
C GLN A 75 -23.83 -4.43 -6.15
N VAL A 76 -22.98 -5.46 -6.30
CA VAL A 76 -21.69 -5.37 -7.02
C VAL A 76 -21.88 -4.92 -8.47
N LEU A 77 -22.93 -5.39 -9.17
CA LEU A 77 -23.20 -4.99 -10.54
C LEU A 77 -23.54 -3.51 -10.69
N THR A 78 -24.19 -2.91 -9.69
CA THR A 78 -24.75 -1.55 -9.73
C THR A 78 -23.96 -0.53 -8.92
N GLU A 79 -23.01 -0.96 -8.10
CA GLU A 79 -22.22 -0.07 -7.27
C GLU A 79 -21.42 0.93 -8.10
N ARG A 80 -21.75 2.20 -7.93
CA ARG A 80 -21.13 3.29 -8.68
C ARG A 80 -19.85 3.77 -8.02
N GLN A 81 -18.78 3.77 -8.78
CA GLN A 81 -17.51 4.39 -8.38
C GLN A 81 -17.48 5.86 -8.83
N GLN A 82 -17.15 6.75 -7.91
CA GLN A 82 -17.09 8.20 -8.18
C GLN A 82 -15.70 8.59 -8.70
N LEU A 83 -15.36 8.12 -9.92
CA LEU A 83 -14.11 8.42 -10.58
C LEU A 83 -14.40 9.09 -11.93
N SER A 84 -13.70 10.19 -12.22
CA SER A 84 -13.86 10.86 -13.51
C SER A 84 -13.22 10.05 -14.65
N PRO A 85 -13.73 10.15 -15.90
CA PRO A 85 -13.11 9.50 -17.05
C PRO A 85 -11.64 9.88 -17.24
N VAL A 86 -11.28 11.13 -16.92
CA VAL A 86 -9.89 11.60 -16.98
C VAL A 86 -9.03 10.88 -15.97
N ALA A 87 -9.47 10.79 -14.70
CA ALA A 87 -8.71 10.11 -13.66
C ALA A 87 -8.48 8.63 -13.98
N ILE A 88 -9.54 7.92 -14.44
CA ILE A 88 -9.44 6.52 -14.90
C ILE A 88 -8.47 6.40 -16.07
N SER A 89 -8.60 7.25 -17.09
CA SER A 89 -7.72 7.22 -18.26
C SER A 89 -6.25 7.41 -17.84
N GLN A 90 -5.95 8.45 -17.06
CA GLN A 90 -4.58 8.74 -16.63
C GLN A 90 -3.97 7.60 -15.80
N PHE A 91 -4.74 7.03 -14.89
CA PHE A 91 -4.28 5.86 -14.12
C PHE A 91 -4.01 4.65 -15.03
N LEU A 92 -4.94 4.32 -15.94
CA LEU A 92 -4.82 3.14 -16.81
C LEU A 92 -3.72 3.26 -17.89
N TYR A 93 -3.25 4.48 -18.18
CA TYR A 93 -2.09 4.75 -19.04
C TYR A 93 -0.78 4.90 -18.25
N SER A 94 -0.81 4.85 -16.92
CA SER A 94 0.41 4.76 -16.13
C SER A 94 1.05 3.37 -16.22
N ASP A 95 2.36 3.25 -15.96
CA ASP A 95 3.07 1.96 -16.00
C ASP A 95 2.42 0.91 -15.10
N ILE A 96 1.95 1.31 -13.91
CA ILE A 96 1.25 0.42 -12.97
C ILE A 96 -0.12 0.02 -13.54
N GLY A 97 -0.90 0.98 -14.04
CA GLY A 97 -2.19 0.73 -14.66
C GLY A 97 -2.08 -0.19 -15.88
N GLU A 98 -1.06 0.01 -16.71
CA GLU A 98 -0.78 -0.89 -17.84
C GLU A 98 -0.43 -2.31 -17.39
N SER A 99 0.40 -2.45 -16.36
CA SER A 99 0.76 -3.76 -15.81
C SER A 99 -0.47 -4.48 -15.25
N MET A 100 -1.33 -3.77 -14.52
CA MET A 100 -2.60 -4.30 -14.02
C MET A 100 -3.52 -4.74 -15.15
N LEU A 101 -3.66 -3.92 -16.20
CA LEU A 101 -4.50 -4.25 -17.37
C LEU A 101 -3.97 -5.44 -18.17
N LYS A 102 -2.65 -5.55 -18.35
CA LYS A 102 -2.02 -6.70 -19.02
C LYS A 102 -2.31 -8.00 -18.26
N SER A 103 -2.22 -7.98 -16.95
CA SER A 103 -2.53 -9.13 -16.07
C SER A 103 -4.03 -9.45 -16.12
N ALA A 104 -4.90 -8.46 -15.94
CA ALA A 104 -6.34 -8.63 -16.03
C ALA A 104 -6.79 -9.15 -17.42
N GLY A 105 -6.15 -8.68 -18.49
CA GLY A 105 -6.42 -9.08 -19.86
C GLY A 105 -6.05 -10.54 -20.18
N GLN A 106 -5.18 -11.18 -19.40
CA GLN A 106 -4.95 -12.63 -19.51
C GLN A 106 -6.18 -13.44 -19.06
N LEU A 107 -6.90 -12.93 -18.06
CA LEU A 107 -8.12 -13.54 -17.52
C LEU A 107 -9.35 -13.13 -18.33
N ILE A 108 -9.50 -11.83 -18.62
CA ILE A 108 -10.63 -11.23 -19.32
C ILE A 108 -10.19 -10.95 -20.76
N GLN A 109 -10.68 -11.75 -21.70
CA GLN A 109 -10.27 -11.75 -23.10
C GLN A 109 -11.39 -11.23 -24.01
N THR A 110 -11.03 -10.85 -25.23
CA THR A 110 -11.99 -10.59 -26.30
C THR A 110 -12.68 -11.88 -26.76
N ASP A 111 -13.73 -11.79 -27.57
CA ASP A 111 -14.42 -12.95 -28.12
C ASP A 111 -13.48 -13.90 -28.91
N SER A 112 -12.49 -13.34 -29.59
CA SER A 112 -11.45 -14.08 -30.30
C SER A 112 -10.37 -14.72 -29.40
N GLY A 113 -10.45 -14.57 -28.07
CA GLY A 113 -9.47 -15.11 -27.12
C GLY A 113 -8.18 -14.29 -26.99
N GLN A 114 -8.13 -13.08 -27.55
CA GLN A 114 -6.99 -12.19 -27.39
C GLN A 114 -6.99 -11.55 -26.01
N ASN A 115 -5.81 -11.20 -25.50
CA ASN A 115 -5.66 -10.47 -24.24
C ASN A 115 -6.53 -9.20 -24.21
N GLY A 116 -7.39 -9.07 -23.21
CA GLY A 116 -8.35 -7.98 -23.10
C GLY A 116 -7.79 -6.62 -22.70
N PHE A 117 -6.47 -6.44 -22.61
CA PHE A 117 -5.80 -5.22 -22.19
C PHE A 117 -6.41 -3.94 -22.76
N TYR A 118 -6.53 -3.84 -24.08
CA TYR A 118 -7.11 -2.65 -24.74
C TYR A 118 -8.62 -2.55 -24.53
N ALA A 119 -9.31 -3.69 -24.54
CA ALA A 119 -10.76 -3.74 -24.39
C ALA A 119 -11.19 -3.33 -22.98
N ILE A 120 -10.52 -3.82 -21.95
CA ILE A 120 -10.77 -3.45 -20.55
C ILE A 120 -10.50 -1.95 -20.35
N ARG A 121 -9.39 -1.42 -20.89
CA ARG A 121 -9.08 0.02 -20.81
C ARG A 121 -10.19 0.86 -21.40
N ALA A 122 -10.61 0.55 -22.62
CA ALA A 122 -11.68 1.27 -23.30
C ALA A 122 -13.01 1.18 -22.53
N ALA A 123 -13.37 -0.02 -22.07
CA ALA A 123 -14.60 -0.25 -21.32
C ALA A 123 -14.67 0.56 -20.03
N LEU A 124 -13.58 0.59 -19.25
CA LEU A 124 -13.51 1.35 -18.00
C LEU A 124 -13.63 2.86 -18.21
N ILE A 125 -12.94 3.39 -19.24
CA ILE A 125 -12.99 4.83 -19.56
C ILE A 125 -14.39 5.22 -20.03
N LEU A 126 -15.01 4.44 -20.92
CA LEU A 126 -16.35 4.70 -21.44
C LEU A 126 -17.42 4.54 -20.34
N ALA A 127 -17.29 3.53 -19.48
CA ALA A 127 -18.19 3.35 -18.34
C ALA A 127 -18.10 4.53 -17.35
N ALA A 128 -16.91 5.08 -17.12
CA ALA A 128 -16.73 6.26 -16.28
C ALA A 128 -17.37 7.52 -16.89
N ALA A 129 -17.46 7.60 -18.23
CA ALA A 129 -18.08 8.70 -18.95
C ALA A 129 -19.61 8.56 -19.09
N ASP A 130 -20.17 7.38 -18.80
CA ASP A 130 -21.63 7.13 -18.84
C ASP A 130 -22.35 7.92 -17.74
N PRO A 131 -23.56 8.48 -18.00
CA PRO A 131 -24.37 9.12 -16.95
C PRO A 131 -24.64 8.21 -15.74
N GLY A 132 -24.75 6.89 -15.94
CA GLY A 132 -24.86 5.89 -14.86
C GLY A 132 -23.54 5.68 -14.09
N GLY A 133 -22.43 6.23 -14.57
CA GLY A 133 -21.09 6.15 -13.97
C GLY A 133 -20.39 4.81 -14.12
N LEU A 134 -19.19 4.74 -13.55
CA LEU A 134 -18.39 3.52 -13.54
C LEU A 134 -19.01 2.48 -12.62
N THR A 135 -19.67 1.50 -13.22
CA THR A 135 -20.19 0.29 -12.58
C THR A 135 -19.66 -0.95 -13.29
N LEU A 136 -19.68 -2.10 -12.62
CA LEU A 136 -19.31 -3.36 -13.28
C LEU A 136 -20.21 -3.63 -14.49
N LEU A 137 -21.51 -3.39 -14.35
CA LEU A 137 -22.48 -3.56 -15.44
C LEU A 137 -22.17 -2.66 -16.65
N ASN A 138 -21.88 -1.36 -16.42
CA ASN A 138 -21.53 -0.45 -17.51
C ASN A 138 -20.20 -0.83 -18.15
N THR A 139 -19.22 -1.29 -17.37
CA THR A 139 -17.96 -1.80 -17.90
C THR A 139 -18.17 -2.97 -18.86
N MET A 140 -19.05 -3.94 -18.53
CA MET A 140 -19.42 -5.04 -19.42
C MET A 140 -20.10 -4.53 -20.68
N ARG A 141 -21.02 -3.59 -20.57
CA ARG A 141 -21.76 -3.01 -21.71
C ARG A 141 -20.88 -2.21 -22.66
N TYR A 142 -19.81 -1.61 -22.20
CA TYR A 142 -18.86 -0.85 -23.02
C TYR A 142 -17.64 -1.67 -23.45
N PHE A 143 -17.59 -2.96 -23.12
CA PHE A 143 -16.48 -3.81 -23.55
C PHE A 143 -16.53 -4.00 -25.08
N PRO A 144 -15.54 -3.54 -25.85
CA PRO A 144 -15.60 -3.44 -27.31
C PRO A 144 -15.31 -4.78 -28.00
N SER A 145 -16.14 -5.78 -27.72
CA SER A 145 -16.10 -7.12 -28.31
C SER A 145 -17.50 -7.72 -28.21
N GLN A 146 -17.87 -8.60 -29.14
CA GLN A 146 -19.18 -9.25 -29.13
C GLN A 146 -19.43 -10.04 -27.83
N SER A 147 -18.39 -10.65 -27.28
CA SER A 147 -18.47 -11.27 -25.97
C SER A 147 -17.22 -10.96 -25.14
N ILE A 148 -17.38 -11.08 -23.82
CA ILE A 148 -16.29 -11.13 -22.84
C ILE A 148 -15.98 -12.60 -22.63
N ARG A 149 -14.80 -13.05 -23.03
CA ARG A 149 -14.35 -14.41 -22.78
C ARG A 149 -13.55 -14.46 -21.49
N ILE A 150 -13.97 -15.28 -20.54
CA ILE A 150 -13.20 -15.55 -19.33
C ILE A 150 -12.30 -16.76 -19.59
N ASN A 151 -11.00 -16.57 -19.46
CA ASN A 151 -10.04 -17.67 -19.50
C ASN A 151 -10.20 -18.52 -18.24
N SER A 152 -10.88 -19.65 -18.36
CA SER A 152 -11.24 -20.49 -17.22
C SER A 152 -10.01 -21.13 -16.57
N GLU A 153 -8.98 -21.47 -17.33
CA GLU A 153 -7.72 -22.01 -16.78
C GLU A 153 -7.05 -20.97 -15.85
N LYS A 154 -6.92 -19.73 -16.34
CA LYS A 154 -6.37 -18.62 -15.53
C LYS A 154 -7.28 -18.27 -14.35
N LEU A 155 -8.61 -18.34 -14.52
CA LEU A 155 -9.55 -18.12 -13.41
C LEU A 155 -9.37 -19.16 -12.32
N PHE A 156 -9.35 -20.45 -12.67
CA PHE A 156 -9.15 -21.52 -11.68
C PHE A 156 -7.77 -21.45 -11.02
N ALA A 157 -6.72 -21.13 -11.78
CA ALA A 157 -5.39 -20.89 -11.21
C ALA A 157 -5.40 -19.75 -10.19
N LEU A 158 -6.01 -18.61 -10.54
CA LEU A 158 -6.17 -17.46 -9.62
C LEU A 158 -6.98 -17.81 -8.37
N MET A 159 -8.11 -18.52 -8.54
CA MET A 159 -8.93 -18.97 -7.40
C MET A 159 -8.16 -19.92 -6.47
N ASN A 160 -7.39 -20.86 -7.05
CA ASN A 160 -6.54 -21.75 -6.26
C ASN A 160 -5.44 -21.01 -5.51
N GLN A 161 -4.79 -20.02 -6.16
CA GLN A 161 -3.78 -19.18 -5.54
C GLN A 161 -4.38 -18.37 -4.38
N LEU A 162 -5.54 -17.70 -4.60
CA LEU A 162 -6.25 -16.96 -3.55
C LEU A 162 -6.66 -17.87 -2.38
N SER A 163 -7.20 -19.05 -2.69
CA SER A 163 -7.56 -20.03 -1.66
C SER A 163 -6.34 -20.48 -0.85
N THR A 164 -5.22 -20.75 -1.54
CA THR A 164 -3.96 -21.14 -0.89
C THR A 164 -3.43 -20.01 -0.02
N LEU A 165 -3.38 -18.77 -0.54
CA LEU A 165 -2.94 -17.61 0.23
C LEU A 165 -3.81 -17.39 1.47
N ASN A 166 -5.14 -17.45 1.33
CA ASN A 166 -6.06 -17.31 2.45
C ASN A 166 -5.84 -18.42 3.50
N LYS A 167 -5.67 -19.67 3.06
CA LYS A 167 -5.37 -20.78 3.95
C LYS A 167 -4.04 -20.59 4.68
N GLU A 168 -2.99 -20.22 3.97
CA GLU A 168 -1.67 -19.97 4.56
C GLU A 168 -1.68 -18.77 5.51
N THR A 169 -2.37 -17.69 5.13
CA THR A 169 -2.55 -16.52 6.00
C THR A 169 -3.29 -16.89 7.28
N ASN A 170 -4.41 -17.60 7.18
CA ASN A 170 -5.19 -17.99 8.35
C ASN A 170 -4.41 -18.96 9.25
N GLN A 171 -3.66 -19.90 8.68
CA GLN A 171 -2.78 -20.79 9.45
C GLN A 171 -1.67 -20.01 10.15
N ALA A 172 -1.03 -19.07 9.46
CA ALA A 172 0.01 -18.21 10.04
C ALA A 172 -0.53 -17.36 11.20
N ILE A 173 -1.71 -16.76 11.02
CA ILE A 173 -2.37 -15.96 12.07
C ILE A 173 -2.71 -16.83 13.28
N ALA A 174 -3.23 -18.05 13.07
CA ALA A 174 -3.52 -18.99 14.16
C ALA A 174 -2.25 -19.37 14.94
N ILE A 175 -1.14 -19.63 14.25
CA ILE A 175 0.16 -19.92 14.87
C ILE A 175 0.66 -18.70 15.66
N ILE A 176 0.56 -17.50 15.10
CA ILE A 176 0.96 -16.26 15.80
C ILE A 176 0.08 -16.00 17.02
N ALA A 177 -1.23 -16.27 16.94
CA ALA A 177 -2.16 -16.16 18.07
C ALA A 177 -1.80 -17.14 19.20
N GLN A 178 -1.43 -18.38 18.85
CA GLN A 178 -0.95 -19.36 19.81
C GLN A 178 0.40 -18.94 20.41
N GLN A 179 1.35 -18.52 19.58
CA GLN A 179 2.66 -18.01 20.03
C GLN A 179 2.50 -16.81 20.97
N SER A 180 1.62 -15.87 20.62
CA SER A 180 1.28 -14.72 21.48
C SER A 180 0.73 -15.19 22.84
N THR A 181 -0.06 -16.26 22.87
CA THR A 181 -0.57 -16.83 24.12
C THR A 181 0.55 -17.48 24.93
N THR A 182 1.45 -18.20 24.28
CA THR A 182 2.59 -18.87 24.92
C THR A 182 3.56 -17.83 25.50
N GLU A 183 3.97 -16.84 24.72
CA GLU A 183 4.83 -15.75 25.20
C GLU A 183 4.21 -15.03 26.40
N ALA A 184 2.90 -14.67 26.30
CA ALA A 184 2.20 -14.01 27.41
C ALA A 184 2.14 -14.86 28.68
N SER A 185 2.15 -16.20 28.59
CA SER A 185 2.13 -17.08 29.76
C SER A 185 3.51 -17.23 30.43
N THR A 186 4.59 -16.96 29.71
CA THR A 186 5.97 -17.05 30.20
C THR A 186 6.53 -15.73 30.68
N GLU A 187 5.91 -14.61 30.26
CA GLU A 187 6.28 -13.28 30.72
C GLU A 187 5.78 -13.00 32.15
N PRO A 188 6.51 -12.16 32.92
CA PRO A 188 6.02 -11.71 34.23
C PRO A 188 4.65 -11.02 34.08
N PRO A 189 3.72 -11.23 35.03
CA PRO A 189 2.45 -10.52 35.05
C PRO A 189 2.65 -9.01 35.07
N VAL A 190 1.95 -8.30 34.19
CA VAL A 190 1.99 -6.85 34.13
C VAL A 190 0.88 -6.27 35.01
N ASP A 191 1.29 -5.52 36.05
CA ASP A 191 0.36 -4.74 36.87
C ASP A 191 0.04 -3.42 36.16
N ILE A 192 -1.07 -3.41 35.42
CA ILE A 192 -1.49 -2.26 34.61
C ILE A 192 -1.71 -1.01 35.47
N SER A 193 -2.08 -1.16 36.76
CA SER A 193 -2.35 -0.04 37.66
C SER A 193 -1.10 0.78 37.99
N LYS A 194 0.08 0.20 37.80
CA LYS A 194 1.38 0.86 38.02
C LYS A 194 2.00 1.47 36.77
N LEU A 195 1.37 1.26 35.62
CA LEU A 195 1.89 1.79 34.36
C LEU A 195 1.45 3.25 34.17
N PRO A 196 2.27 4.07 33.48
CA PRO A 196 1.84 5.37 32.99
C PRO A 196 0.55 5.24 32.17
N GLU A 197 -0.40 6.14 32.39
CA GLU A 197 -1.64 6.15 31.61
C GLU A 197 -1.36 6.76 30.23
N LEU A 198 -1.39 5.94 29.19
CA LEU A 198 -1.16 6.36 27.79
C LEU A 198 -2.44 6.32 26.94
N TYR A 199 -3.41 5.52 27.36
CA TYR A 199 -4.60 5.27 26.56
C TYR A 199 -5.55 6.46 26.61
N ASN A 200 -5.87 7.01 25.42
CA ASN A 200 -6.75 8.18 25.27
C ASN A 200 -6.35 9.40 26.13
N LYS A 201 -5.03 9.60 26.31
CA LYS A 201 -4.49 10.68 27.12
C LYS A 201 -3.37 11.42 26.40
N SER A 202 -3.42 12.74 26.46
CA SER A 202 -2.31 13.58 26.02
C SER A 202 -1.20 13.61 27.06
N GLY A 203 0.03 13.73 26.61
CA GLY A 203 1.18 13.90 27.49
C GLY A 203 1.22 15.25 28.19
N PRO A 204 2.20 15.46 29.11
CA PRO A 204 2.27 16.66 29.96
C PRO A 204 2.81 17.91 29.27
N PHE A 205 3.30 17.78 28.00
CA PHE A 205 3.94 18.92 27.32
C PHE A 205 2.97 19.58 26.34
N SER A 206 2.91 20.90 26.39
CA SER A 206 2.39 21.69 25.26
C SER A 206 3.41 21.68 24.12
N TRP A 207 2.95 21.90 22.90
CA TRP A 207 3.79 21.88 21.71
C TRP A 207 3.37 22.98 20.72
N GLN A 208 4.28 23.30 19.79
CA GLN A 208 4.05 24.24 18.70
C GLN A 208 4.32 23.57 17.37
N LYS A 209 3.47 23.82 16.37
CA LYS A 209 3.65 23.36 14.99
C LYS A 209 4.20 24.49 14.12
N ARG A 210 5.22 24.19 13.31
CA ARG A 210 5.65 25.02 12.18
C ARG A 210 5.85 24.17 10.94
N THR A 211 5.50 24.72 9.79
CA THR A 211 5.80 24.14 8.48
C THR A 211 7.01 24.84 7.90
N ILE A 212 8.04 24.09 7.53
CA ILE A 212 9.28 24.59 6.94
C ILE A 212 9.50 23.90 5.59
N ALA A 213 9.81 24.69 4.56
CA ALA A 213 10.28 24.19 3.28
C ALA A 213 11.80 24.02 3.33
N PHE A 214 12.28 22.77 3.31
CA PHE A 214 13.70 22.47 3.13
C PHE A 214 14.00 22.29 1.65
N VAL A 215 15.00 23.02 1.15
CA VAL A 215 15.36 23.02 -0.27
C VAL A 215 16.71 22.36 -0.47
N ASP A 216 16.68 21.13 -1.01
CA ASP A 216 17.88 20.39 -1.40
C ASP A 216 18.22 20.76 -2.87
N THR A 217 19.20 21.62 -3.05
CA THR A 217 19.67 22.07 -4.38
C THR A 217 20.72 21.14 -4.99
N ASN A 218 21.20 20.16 -4.24
CA ASN A 218 22.33 19.30 -4.62
C ASN A 218 21.98 17.82 -4.64
N ARG A 219 20.68 17.47 -4.72
CA ARG A 219 20.23 16.09 -4.78
C ARG A 219 20.79 15.41 -6.03
N LYS A 220 21.72 14.48 -5.84
CA LYS A 220 22.29 13.67 -6.93
C LYS A 220 21.35 12.53 -7.26
N SER A 221 21.05 12.36 -8.55
CA SER A 221 20.40 11.16 -9.06
C SER A 221 21.41 10.00 -9.15
N LEU A 222 20.91 8.78 -9.36
CA LEU A 222 21.78 7.61 -9.62
C LEU A 222 22.68 7.79 -10.85
N THR A 223 22.27 8.58 -11.83
CA THR A 223 23.03 8.89 -13.05
C THR A 223 23.93 10.12 -12.89
N GLY A 224 24.05 10.67 -11.67
CA GLY A 224 24.92 11.82 -11.36
C GLY A 224 24.31 13.20 -11.68
N SER A 225 23.14 13.27 -12.30
CA SER A 225 22.49 14.57 -12.53
C SER A 225 22.04 15.19 -11.20
N ILE A 226 22.13 16.53 -11.11
CA ILE A 226 21.71 17.27 -9.93
C ILE A 226 20.28 17.78 -10.16
N LYS A 227 19.42 17.63 -9.16
CA LYS A 227 18.06 18.16 -9.16
C LYS A 227 17.79 18.93 -7.87
N THR A 228 16.91 19.93 -7.96
CA THR A 228 16.37 20.60 -6.78
C THR A 228 15.15 19.85 -6.28
N ARG A 229 15.09 19.64 -4.95
CA ARG A 229 13.99 18.96 -4.28
C ARG A 229 13.52 19.80 -3.10
N VAL A 230 12.23 20.16 -3.07
CA VAL A 230 11.63 20.98 -2.01
C VAL A 230 10.80 20.07 -1.13
N ILE A 231 11.20 19.92 0.13
CA ILE A 231 10.58 19.01 1.10
C ILE A 231 9.83 19.88 2.12
N GLN A 232 8.51 20.00 1.94
CA GLN A 232 7.64 20.64 2.91
C GLN A 232 7.56 19.76 4.15
N THR A 233 7.89 20.29 5.31
CA THR A 233 8.01 19.50 6.55
C THR A 233 7.27 20.17 7.68
N ASP A 234 6.35 19.45 8.31
CA ASP A 234 5.74 19.88 9.55
C ASP A 234 6.60 19.45 10.73
N ILE A 235 6.86 20.37 11.64
CA ILE A 235 7.62 20.13 12.86
C ILE A 235 6.75 20.48 14.05
N TYR A 236 6.51 19.48 14.91
CA TYR A 236 5.81 19.62 16.18
C TYR A 236 6.87 19.62 17.29
N LEU A 237 7.11 20.76 17.89
CA LEU A 237 8.17 20.97 18.88
C LEU A 237 7.58 21.06 20.29
N PRO A 238 7.89 20.12 21.21
CA PRO A 238 7.42 20.18 22.58
C PRO A 238 8.09 21.33 23.35
N GLN A 239 7.37 21.88 24.31
CA GLN A 239 7.93 22.86 25.24
C GLN A 239 8.58 22.12 26.43
N SER A 240 9.70 21.48 26.13
CA SER A 240 10.52 20.77 27.12
C SER A 240 11.72 21.59 27.53
N GLN A 241 12.19 21.38 28.76
CA GLN A 241 13.43 21.99 29.29
C GLN A 241 14.70 21.26 28.84
N THR A 242 14.55 20.00 28.38
CA THR A 242 15.65 19.19 27.86
C THR A 242 15.49 19.00 26.36
N PRO A 243 16.60 18.83 25.61
CA PRO A 243 16.54 18.55 24.18
C PRO A 243 15.70 17.31 23.89
N ALA A 244 14.65 17.46 23.09
CA ALA A 244 13.72 16.39 22.74
C ALA A 244 14.31 15.43 21.71
N PRO A 245 14.24 14.10 21.88
CA PRO A 245 14.53 13.14 20.83
C PRO A 245 13.61 13.37 19.64
N VAL A 246 14.08 13.05 18.43
CA VAL A 246 13.36 13.32 17.18
C VAL A 246 12.58 12.08 16.73
N ILE A 247 11.34 12.24 16.34
CA ILE A 247 10.58 11.19 15.65
C ILE A 247 10.21 11.68 14.25
N VAL A 248 10.61 10.93 13.24
CA VAL A 248 10.18 11.17 11.85
C VAL A 248 8.97 10.31 11.54
N ILE A 249 7.92 10.91 10.94
CA ILE A 249 6.76 10.16 10.43
C ILE A 249 6.76 10.25 8.91
N SER A 250 6.92 9.10 8.22
CA SER A 250 6.93 8.98 6.76
C SER A 250 5.62 8.40 6.26
N HIS A 251 4.88 9.19 5.47
CA HIS A 251 3.57 8.83 4.93
C HIS A 251 3.64 7.80 3.79
N GLY A 252 2.51 7.13 3.51
CA GLY A 252 2.35 6.20 2.40
C GLY A 252 2.32 6.86 1.01
N LEU A 253 2.25 6.03 -0.04
CA LEU A 253 2.11 6.49 -1.42
C LEU A 253 0.78 7.22 -1.62
N GLY A 254 0.82 8.41 -2.23
CA GLY A 254 -0.36 9.23 -2.48
C GLY A 254 -0.99 9.88 -1.24
N SER A 255 -0.32 9.79 -0.10
CA SER A 255 -0.70 10.37 1.18
C SER A 255 0.05 11.68 1.44
N ASP A 256 -0.10 12.28 2.61
CA ASP A 256 0.52 13.55 2.97
C ASP A 256 0.84 13.64 4.47
N ARG A 257 1.32 14.80 4.88
CA ARG A 257 1.73 15.11 6.26
C ARG A 257 0.57 15.05 7.26
N ASP A 258 -0.65 15.36 6.81
CA ASP A 258 -1.82 15.43 7.71
C ASP A 258 -2.36 14.04 8.05
N SER A 259 -1.99 13.02 7.27
CA SER A 259 -2.47 11.63 7.42
C SER A 259 -2.16 11.02 8.79
N PHE A 260 -1.11 11.51 9.47
CA PHE A 260 -0.70 11.08 10.81
C PHE A 260 -0.56 12.26 11.79
N ALA A 261 -1.25 13.39 11.53
CA ALA A 261 -1.20 14.55 12.43
C ALA A 261 -1.59 14.20 13.87
N TYR A 262 -2.64 13.37 14.04
CA TYR A 262 -3.09 12.88 15.36
C TYR A 262 -1.97 12.19 16.14
N LEU A 263 -1.11 11.41 15.46
CA LEU A 263 0.02 10.72 16.06
C LEU A 263 1.16 11.70 16.38
N ALA A 264 1.42 12.64 15.45
CA ALA A 264 2.46 13.66 15.66
C ALA A 264 2.16 14.54 16.86
N GLU A 265 0.91 14.98 17.00
CA GLU A 265 0.43 15.76 18.15
C GLU A 265 0.54 14.99 19.46
N ASN A 266 0.12 13.72 19.46
CA ASN A 266 0.26 12.88 20.64
C ASN A 266 1.72 12.70 21.06
N LEU A 267 2.61 12.31 20.13
CA LEU A 267 4.03 12.11 20.44
C LEU A 267 4.71 13.41 20.90
N ALA A 268 4.36 14.55 20.31
CA ALA A 268 4.86 15.85 20.74
C ALA A 268 4.42 16.17 22.17
N SER A 269 3.18 15.85 22.54
CA SER A 269 2.69 16.03 23.92
C SER A 269 3.43 15.16 24.93
N TYR A 270 4.05 14.07 24.48
CA TYR A 270 4.91 13.22 25.32
C TYR A 270 6.40 13.61 25.27
N GLY A 271 6.74 14.75 24.68
CA GLY A 271 8.09 15.33 24.76
C GLY A 271 9.03 14.92 23.63
N PHE A 272 8.51 14.48 22.48
CA PHE A 272 9.28 14.23 21.27
C PHE A 272 9.16 15.41 20.30
N ALA A 273 10.25 15.76 19.62
CA ALA A 273 10.19 16.64 18.47
C ALA A 273 9.77 15.80 17.24
N VAL A 274 8.54 16.03 16.75
CA VAL A 274 8.02 15.20 15.64
C VAL A 274 8.17 15.94 14.32
N VAL A 275 8.73 15.27 13.33
CA VAL A 275 9.10 15.78 12.02
C VAL A 275 8.37 14.98 10.96
N VAL A 276 7.53 15.64 10.18
CA VAL A 276 6.69 14.98 9.18
C VAL A 276 6.99 15.54 7.79
N PRO A 277 7.97 14.95 7.06
CA PRO A 277 8.29 15.39 5.70
C PRO A 277 7.20 14.96 4.72
N GLN A 278 6.88 15.84 3.78
CA GLN A 278 6.15 15.51 2.57
C GLN A 278 7.14 15.06 1.50
N HIS A 279 7.00 13.84 0.99
CA HIS A 279 7.88 13.31 -0.05
C HIS A 279 7.40 13.74 -1.44
N PRO A 280 7.98 14.77 -2.06
CA PRO A 280 7.54 15.25 -3.37
C PRO A 280 7.82 14.18 -4.44
N GLY A 281 6.81 13.87 -5.25
CA GLY A 281 6.87 12.79 -6.25
C GLY A 281 6.16 11.50 -5.85
N SER A 282 5.77 11.35 -4.59
CA SER A 282 5.01 10.19 -4.10
C SER A 282 3.92 10.56 -3.09
N ASP A 283 3.60 11.83 -2.98
CA ASP A 283 2.61 12.42 -2.10
C ASP A 283 1.22 12.58 -2.75
N SER A 284 0.28 13.18 -2.02
CA SER A 284 -1.08 13.47 -2.50
C SER A 284 -1.09 14.43 -3.70
N LEU A 285 -0.12 15.35 -3.81
CA LEU A 285 0.01 16.26 -4.95
C LEU A 285 0.44 15.52 -6.22
N GLN A 286 1.36 14.56 -6.12
CA GLN A 286 1.75 13.69 -7.23
C GLN A 286 0.56 12.85 -7.70
N MET A 287 -0.20 12.27 -6.76
CA MET A 287 -1.41 11.50 -7.07
C MET A 287 -2.44 12.39 -7.78
N GLN A 288 -2.71 13.59 -7.28
CA GLN A 288 -3.62 14.53 -7.92
C GLN A 288 -3.12 14.94 -9.32
N ALA A 289 -1.81 15.16 -9.47
CA ALA A 289 -1.22 15.50 -10.76
C ALA A 289 -1.36 14.37 -11.79
N LEU A 290 -1.24 13.09 -11.37
CA LEU A 290 -1.56 11.94 -12.19
C LEU A 290 -3.04 11.94 -12.59
N LEU A 291 -3.96 11.99 -11.63
CA LEU A 291 -5.40 11.90 -11.87
C LEU A 291 -5.95 13.07 -12.72
N THR A 292 -5.24 14.19 -12.78
CA THR A 292 -5.58 15.35 -13.62
C THR A 292 -4.77 15.43 -14.93
N GLY A 293 -3.96 14.41 -15.24
CA GLY A 293 -3.19 14.33 -16.48
C GLY A 293 -1.94 15.21 -16.54
N ARG A 294 -1.55 15.85 -15.44
CA ARG A 294 -0.32 16.65 -15.37
C ARG A 294 0.96 15.83 -15.16
N ARG A 295 0.80 14.54 -14.79
CA ARG A 295 1.85 13.55 -14.64
C ARG A 295 1.40 12.24 -15.27
N GLN A 296 2.36 11.43 -15.74
CA GLN A 296 2.09 10.14 -16.36
C GLN A 296 2.41 8.94 -15.44
N GLN A 297 3.16 9.17 -14.38
CA GLN A 297 3.59 8.12 -13.44
C GLN A 297 2.95 8.33 -12.09
N LEU A 298 2.57 7.23 -11.44
CA LEU A 298 2.07 7.24 -10.07
C LEU A 298 3.13 7.79 -9.11
N PHE A 299 4.39 7.40 -9.32
CA PHE A 299 5.58 7.97 -8.69
C PHE A 299 6.80 7.69 -9.57
N PRO A 300 7.82 8.57 -9.57
CA PRO A 300 9.12 8.30 -10.18
C PRO A 300 9.82 7.14 -9.47
N ASP A 301 10.48 6.24 -10.20
CA ASP A 301 11.20 5.10 -9.62
C ASP A 301 12.25 5.54 -8.60
N THR A 302 12.81 6.73 -8.80
CA THR A 302 13.80 7.33 -7.89
C THR A 302 13.28 7.56 -6.48
N GLU A 303 11.95 7.54 -6.24
CA GLU A 303 11.37 7.70 -4.89
C GLU A 303 11.80 6.59 -3.93
N LEU A 304 12.16 5.41 -4.44
CA LEU A 304 12.76 4.35 -3.63
C LEU A 304 14.08 4.79 -2.96
N ILE A 305 14.77 5.75 -3.53
CA ILE A 305 16.03 6.30 -3.02
C ILE A 305 15.82 7.70 -2.46
N ASP A 306 15.01 8.51 -3.15
CA ASP A 306 14.80 9.91 -2.78
C ASP A 306 14.13 10.04 -1.40
N ARG A 307 13.18 9.15 -1.04
CA ARG A 307 12.49 9.22 0.26
C ARG A 307 13.41 9.04 1.47
N PRO A 308 14.27 8.01 1.55
CA PRO A 308 15.26 7.94 2.62
C PRO A 308 16.19 9.16 2.64
N LEU A 309 16.65 9.61 1.47
CA LEU A 309 17.51 10.79 1.37
C LEU A 309 16.79 12.09 1.76
N ASP A 310 15.46 12.22 1.56
CA ASP A 310 14.67 13.34 2.06
C ASP A 310 14.74 13.41 3.59
N VAL A 311 14.55 12.26 4.24
CA VAL A 311 14.62 12.19 5.71
C VAL A 311 16.01 12.56 6.20
N THR A 312 17.06 11.97 5.63
CA THR A 312 18.46 12.29 6.01
C THR A 312 18.74 13.76 5.80
N PHE A 313 18.36 14.34 4.66
CA PHE A 313 18.55 15.76 4.39
C PHE A 313 17.81 16.66 5.38
N VAL A 314 16.54 16.35 5.69
CA VAL A 314 15.76 17.11 6.68
C VAL A 314 16.42 17.04 8.07
N LEU A 315 16.90 15.87 8.47
CA LEU A 315 17.64 15.73 9.75
C LEU A 315 18.94 16.53 9.77
N ASP A 316 19.70 16.58 8.67
CA ASP A 316 20.91 17.40 8.54
C ASP A 316 20.60 18.90 8.67
N GLN A 317 19.52 19.33 8.01
CA GLN A 317 19.06 20.72 8.08
C GLN A 317 18.56 21.09 9.49
N LEU A 318 17.89 20.17 10.17
CA LEU A 318 17.47 20.38 11.57
C LEU A 318 18.66 20.49 12.50
N GLU A 319 19.66 19.62 12.34
CA GLU A 319 20.89 19.68 13.13
C GLU A 319 21.64 21.00 12.90
N GLN A 320 21.71 21.46 11.66
CA GLN A 320 22.32 22.75 11.34
C GLN A 320 21.54 23.92 11.97
N ARG A 321 20.21 23.93 11.81
CA ARG A 321 19.33 24.99 12.35
C ARG A 321 19.27 24.99 13.88
N SER A 322 19.40 23.83 14.52
CA SER A 322 19.43 23.73 15.98
C SER A 322 20.59 24.49 16.62
N LYS A 323 21.60 24.94 15.84
CA LYS A 323 22.73 25.74 16.29
C LYS A 323 22.45 27.25 16.26
N SER A 324 21.52 27.72 15.42
CA SER A 324 21.33 29.14 15.11
C SER A 324 19.89 29.64 15.11
N ASP A 325 18.89 28.77 14.82
CA ASP A 325 17.48 29.15 14.79
C ASP A 325 16.93 29.24 16.23
N PRO A 326 16.51 30.43 16.72
CA PRO A 326 16.03 30.61 18.10
C PRO A 326 14.86 29.70 18.47
N TRP A 327 14.09 29.23 17.49
CA TRP A 327 12.97 28.31 17.73
C TRP A 327 13.43 26.88 18.00
N LEU A 328 14.55 26.43 17.38
CA LEU A 328 15.08 25.06 17.46
C LEU A 328 16.29 24.95 18.40
N GLN A 329 16.98 26.07 18.68
CA GLN A 329 18.26 26.08 19.40
C GLN A 329 18.17 25.43 20.78
N GLY A 330 18.96 24.36 20.97
CA GLY A 330 19.03 23.63 22.23
C GLY A 330 17.79 22.79 22.57
N LYS A 331 16.79 22.70 21.66
CA LYS A 331 15.51 22.05 21.96
C LYS A 331 15.35 20.64 21.35
N ILE A 332 16.25 20.24 20.45
CA ILE A 332 16.19 18.92 19.81
C ILE A 332 17.47 18.13 20.02
N ASN A 333 17.34 16.82 20.23
CA ASN A 333 18.43 15.86 20.20
C ASN A 333 18.37 15.08 18.89
N GLY A 334 19.04 15.59 17.85
CA GLY A 334 19.09 14.99 16.52
C GLY A 334 19.91 13.69 16.42
N GLN A 335 20.54 13.22 17.51
CA GLN A 335 21.28 11.94 17.51
C GLN A 335 20.44 10.76 18.02
N GLU A 336 19.29 11.03 18.62
CA GLU A 336 18.29 10.04 19.04
C GLU A 336 17.05 10.17 18.17
N VAL A 337 17.01 9.45 17.04
CA VAL A 337 15.95 9.53 16.04
C VAL A 337 15.16 8.23 15.99
N GLY A 338 13.84 8.32 16.05
CA GLY A 338 12.92 7.24 15.72
C GLY A 338 12.26 7.49 14.37
N VAL A 339 11.90 6.43 13.66
CA VAL A 339 11.13 6.58 12.42
C VAL A 339 9.87 5.72 12.49
N ILE A 340 8.73 6.33 12.19
CA ILE A 340 7.43 5.64 12.02
C ILE A 340 7.03 5.81 10.57
N GLY A 341 6.75 4.71 9.87
CA GLY A 341 6.33 4.79 8.48
C GLY A 341 5.22 3.81 8.13
N GLN A 342 4.33 4.21 7.23
CA GLN A 342 3.22 3.38 6.76
C GLN A 342 3.38 3.09 5.27
N SER A 343 3.15 1.83 4.85
CA SER A 343 3.19 1.43 3.44
C SER A 343 4.56 1.75 2.81
N PHE A 344 4.61 2.61 1.81
CA PHE A 344 5.85 3.12 1.23
C PHE A 344 6.69 3.91 2.25
N GLY A 345 6.06 4.56 3.25
CA GLY A 345 6.77 5.13 4.40
C GLY A 345 7.37 4.06 5.31
N GLY A 346 6.72 2.90 5.44
CA GLY A 346 7.26 1.74 6.15
C GLY A 346 8.53 1.18 5.47
N TYR A 347 8.52 1.10 4.14
CA TYR A 347 9.73 0.86 3.35
C TYR A 347 10.84 1.86 3.69
N THR A 348 10.50 3.17 3.68
CA THR A 348 11.45 4.25 3.99
C THR A 348 12.06 4.08 5.39
N ALA A 349 11.24 3.76 6.39
CA ALA A 349 11.70 3.52 7.77
C ALA A 349 12.68 2.34 7.86
N LEU A 350 12.40 1.23 7.16
CA LEU A 350 13.26 0.05 7.15
C LEU A 350 14.59 0.31 6.42
N VAL A 351 14.58 1.08 5.33
CA VAL A 351 15.82 1.50 4.64
C VAL A 351 16.69 2.36 5.56
N LEU A 352 16.11 3.34 6.26
CA LEU A 352 16.84 4.17 7.21
C LEU A 352 17.38 3.38 8.41
N ALA A 353 16.73 2.26 8.75
CA ALA A 353 17.22 1.30 9.76
C ALA A 353 18.38 0.43 9.28
N GLY A 354 18.65 0.39 7.97
CA GLY A 354 19.75 -0.38 7.36
C GLY A 354 19.33 -1.50 6.42
N ALA A 355 18.02 -1.65 6.13
CA ALA A 355 17.58 -2.59 5.08
C ALA A 355 18.14 -2.18 3.72
N ARG A 356 18.55 -3.16 2.90
CA ARG A 356 19.11 -2.92 1.56
C ARG A 356 18.24 -3.51 0.48
N ILE A 357 18.16 -2.82 -0.66
CA ILE A 357 17.48 -3.32 -1.86
C ILE A 357 18.21 -4.57 -2.34
N ASN A 358 17.46 -5.63 -2.62
CA ASN A 358 17.96 -6.91 -3.11
C ASN A 358 17.55 -7.11 -4.56
N ILE A 359 18.40 -6.69 -5.48
CA ILE A 359 18.16 -6.78 -6.93
C ILE A 359 17.99 -8.24 -7.39
N ASN A 360 18.73 -9.18 -6.81
CA ASN A 360 18.61 -10.59 -7.17
C ASN A 360 17.22 -11.16 -6.78
N GLN A 361 16.68 -10.76 -5.60
CA GLN A 361 15.36 -11.16 -5.21
C GLN A 361 14.30 -10.55 -6.13
N LEU A 362 14.45 -9.27 -6.49
CA LEU A 362 13.55 -8.60 -7.43
C LEU A 362 13.54 -9.29 -8.80
N HIS A 363 14.69 -9.62 -9.37
CA HIS A 363 14.75 -10.38 -10.64
C HIS A 363 14.07 -11.75 -10.56
N LYS A 364 14.11 -12.39 -9.39
CA LYS A 364 13.43 -13.67 -9.17
C LYS A 364 11.89 -13.50 -9.15
N ASP A 365 11.40 -12.46 -8.49
CA ASP A 365 9.96 -12.30 -8.18
C ASP A 365 9.22 -11.44 -9.22
N CYS A 366 9.91 -10.51 -9.89
CA CYS A 366 9.33 -9.55 -10.84
C CYS A 366 9.34 -10.07 -12.28
N LYS A 367 8.73 -11.23 -12.50
CA LYS A 367 8.56 -11.77 -13.85
C LYS A 367 7.26 -11.26 -14.49
N PRO A 368 7.15 -11.21 -15.84
CA PRO A 368 5.90 -10.81 -16.51
C PRO A 368 4.68 -11.66 -16.13
N GLU A 369 4.93 -12.87 -15.65
CA GLU A 369 3.93 -13.85 -15.21
C GLU A 369 3.75 -13.84 -13.68
N SER A 370 4.43 -12.91 -12.97
CA SER A 370 4.41 -12.85 -11.52
C SER A 370 3.00 -12.59 -11.00
N ASP A 371 2.78 -13.11 -9.82
CA ASP A 371 1.53 -13.29 -9.11
C ASP A 371 0.65 -12.02 -9.11
N PRO A 372 -0.52 -12.05 -9.77
CA PRO A 372 -1.44 -10.92 -9.80
C PRO A 372 -2.06 -10.60 -8.42
N ILE A 373 -1.86 -11.47 -7.42
CA ILE A 373 -2.46 -11.35 -6.09
C ILE A 373 -1.65 -10.41 -5.19
N ASN A 374 -0.32 -10.35 -5.34
CA ASN A 374 0.50 -9.45 -4.55
C ASN A 374 0.61 -8.07 -5.22
N VAL A 375 -0.35 -7.19 -4.95
CA VAL A 375 -0.38 -5.82 -5.49
C VAL A 375 0.88 -5.02 -5.12
N SER A 376 1.50 -5.31 -3.96
CA SER A 376 2.73 -4.63 -3.53
C SER A 376 3.90 -4.85 -4.48
N LEU A 377 3.93 -5.97 -5.23
CA LEU A 377 4.95 -6.22 -6.26
C LEU A 377 4.97 -5.15 -7.34
N LEU A 378 3.82 -4.56 -7.69
CA LEU A 378 3.75 -3.49 -8.68
C LEU A 378 4.60 -2.27 -8.28
N LEU A 379 4.71 -2.02 -6.97
CA LEU A 379 5.57 -0.97 -6.43
C LEU A 379 7.01 -1.47 -6.29
N GLN A 380 7.22 -2.67 -5.78
CA GLN A 380 8.56 -3.22 -5.51
C GLN A 380 9.36 -3.41 -6.80
N CYS A 381 8.72 -3.94 -7.84
CA CYS A 381 9.34 -4.21 -9.14
C CYS A 381 9.78 -2.93 -9.88
N ARG A 382 9.28 -1.75 -9.48
CA ARG A 382 9.75 -0.45 -10.00
C ARG A 382 11.23 -0.22 -9.72
N ALA A 383 11.81 -0.86 -8.70
CA ALA A 383 13.24 -0.78 -8.43
C ALA A 383 14.10 -1.28 -9.61
N LEU A 384 13.59 -2.23 -10.40
CA LEU A 384 14.27 -2.71 -11.62
C LEU A 384 14.22 -1.70 -12.78
N ALA A 385 13.38 -0.67 -12.71
CA ALA A 385 13.36 0.40 -13.71
C ALA A 385 14.39 1.51 -13.42
N LEU A 386 14.96 1.53 -12.20
CA LEU A 386 15.96 2.51 -11.81
C LEU A 386 17.18 2.45 -12.76
N GLY A 387 17.41 3.52 -13.49
CA GLY A 387 18.52 3.63 -14.42
C GLY A 387 18.35 2.87 -15.74
N LYS A 388 17.16 2.34 -16.07
CA LYS A 388 16.90 1.51 -17.27
C LYS A 388 17.35 2.16 -18.60
N ASN A 389 17.31 3.49 -18.66
CA ASN A 389 17.74 4.24 -19.85
C ASN A 389 19.23 4.67 -19.81
N SER A 390 19.98 4.25 -18.78
CA SER A 390 21.41 4.51 -18.68
C SER A 390 22.20 3.49 -19.49
N PRO A 391 23.28 3.89 -20.20
CA PRO A 391 24.21 2.96 -20.81
C PRO A 391 24.81 1.97 -19.80
N ASP A 392 24.94 2.38 -18.53
CA ASP A 392 25.55 1.61 -17.44
C ASP A 392 24.49 0.92 -16.56
N TYR A 393 23.35 0.54 -17.12
CA TYR A 393 22.23 -0.02 -16.36
C TYR A 393 22.62 -1.18 -15.44
N GLU A 394 23.35 -2.16 -15.93
CA GLU A 394 23.77 -3.32 -15.14
C GLU A 394 24.67 -2.92 -13.96
N GLN A 395 25.60 -2.01 -14.18
CA GLN A 395 26.46 -1.49 -13.11
C GLN A 395 25.64 -0.70 -12.07
N LEU A 396 24.64 0.07 -12.52
CA LEU A 396 23.73 0.79 -11.62
C LEU A 396 22.91 -0.17 -10.77
N GLN A 397 22.40 -1.28 -11.33
CA GLN A 397 21.67 -2.31 -10.59
C GLN A 397 22.57 -2.99 -9.52
N GLN A 398 23.82 -3.28 -9.85
CA GLN A 398 24.79 -3.80 -8.87
C GLN A 398 25.08 -2.78 -7.77
N ASN A 399 25.25 -1.52 -8.12
CA ASN A 399 25.47 -0.43 -7.17
C ASN A 399 24.29 -0.24 -6.23
N LEU A 400 23.03 -0.43 -6.71
CA LEU A 400 21.82 -0.39 -5.89
C LEU A 400 21.83 -1.45 -4.78
N SER A 401 22.26 -2.67 -5.06
CA SER A 401 22.37 -3.73 -4.05
C SER A 401 23.39 -3.40 -2.94
N ASN A 402 24.38 -2.57 -3.26
CA ASN A 402 25.42 -2.15 -2.33
C ASN A 402 25.12 -0.79 -1.67
N LEU A 403 24.09 -0.07 -2.16
CA LEU A 403 23.75 1.25 -1.67
C LEU A 403 23.30 1.18 -0.21
N ASP A 404 24.01 1.90 0.65
CA ASP A 404 23.70 2.03 2.08
C ASP A 404 23.02 3.38 2.32
N LEU A 405 21.72 3.36 2.57
CA LEU A 405 20.91 4.54 2.88
C LEU A 405 20.53 4.59 4.38
N ARG A 406 21.22 3.78 5.21
CA ARG A 406 21.05 3.81 6.66
C ARG A 406 21.45 5.17 7.20
N ASP A 407 20.59 5.74 8.03
CA ASP A 407 20.95 6.91 8.85
C ASP A 407 21.30 6.44 10.25
N ARG A 408 22.54 6.66 10.68
CA ARG A 408 23.05 6.18 11.98
C ARG A 408 22.43 6.88 13.18
N ARG A 409 21.76 8.02 12.99
CA ARG A 409 20.97 8.71 14.02
C ARG A 409 19.70 7.93 14.36
N VAL A 410 19.20 7.10 13.44
CA VAL A 410 18.01 6.27 13.65
C VAL A 410 18.32 5.13 14.60
N LYS A 411 17.61 5.10 15.76
CA LYS A 411 17.80 4.15 16.85
C LYS A 411 16.65 3.15 16.99
N ALA A 412 15.46 3.46 16.48
CA ALA A 412 14.30 2.59 16.56
C ALA A 412 13.33 2.89 15.42
N VAL A 413 12.62 1.86 14.90
CA VAL A 413 11.66 2.04 13.81
C VAL A 413 10.36 1.27 14.04
N ILE A 414 9.25 1.86 13.58
CA ILE A 414 7.95 1.22 13.47
C ILE A 414 7.53 1.26 11.99
N ALA A 415 7.38 0.10 11.37
CA ALA A 415 6.93 -0.07 10.01
C ALA A 415 5.52 -0.67 9.98
N LEU A 416 4.54 0.14 9.55
CA LEU A 416 3.13 -0.23 9.46
C LEU A 416 2.79 -0.63 8.03
N ASN A 417 2.21 -1.82 7.85
CA ASN A 417 1.84 -2.33 6.52
C ASN A 417 2.94 -2.09 5.47
N PRO A 418 4.24 -2.33 5.80
CA PRO A 418 5.35 -1.94 4.95
C PRO A 418 5.38 -2.76 3.66
N VAL A 419 6.03 -2.20 2.65
CA VAL A 419 6.44 -2.90 1.43
C VAL A 419 7.83 -3.49 1.67
N THR A 420 7.99 -4.82 1.58
CA THR A 420 9.21 -5.48 2.10
C THR A 420 9.70 -6.67 1.30
N SER A 421 8.79 -7.61 0.95
CA SER A 421 9.13 -9.01 0.65
C SER A 421 10.17 -9.15 -0.47
N SER A 422 9.87 -8.65 -1.65
CA SER A 422 10.72 -8.82 -2.82
C SER A 422 11.81 -7.75 -2.93
N ILE A 423 11.52 -6.54 -2.42
CA ILE A 423 12.49 -5.44 -2.52
C ILE A 423 13.70 -5.63 -1.59
N PHE A 424 13.49 -6.23 -0.42
CA PHE A 424 14.59 -6.48 0.53
C PHE A 424 15.00 -7.94 0.55
N GLY A 425 14.03 -8.87 0.54
CA GLY A 425 14.30 -10.27 0.81
C GLY A 425 14.98 -10.48 2.17
N GLN A 426 15.41 -11.70 2.42
CA GLN A 426 16.14 -12.04 3.66
C GLN A 426 17.46 -11.27 3.77
N ALA A 427 18.21 -11.17 2.67
CA ALA A 427 19.54 -10.55 2.67
C ALA A 427 19.49 -9.04 2.99
N GLY A 428 18.43 -8.36 2.58
CA GLY A 428 18.25 -6.93 2.87
C GLY A 428 17.77 -6.67 4.30
N LEU A 429 16.75 -7.39 4.77
CA LEU A 429 16.17 -7.18 6.10
C LEU A 429 17.06 -7.64 7.25
N SER A 430 17.90 -8.69 7.05
CA SER A 430 18.84 -9.16 8.07
C SER A 430 19.93 -8.14 8.43
N ARG A 431 20.05 -7.04 7.68
CA ARG A 431 20.98 -5.94 7.97
C ARG A 431 20.50 -4.99 9.08
N ILE A 432 19.25 -5.07 9.47
CA ILE A 432 18.70 -4.23 10.54
C ILE A 432 19.19 -4.75 11.89
N GLU A 433 19.87 -3.86 12.64
CA GLU A 433 20.47 -4.18 13.96
C GLU A 433 19.75 -3.48 15.12
N ILE A 434 18.91 -2.47 14.83
CA ILE A 434 18.22 -1.65 15.83
C ILE A 434 16.83 -2.23 16.17
N PRO A 435 16.19 -1.79 17.27
CA PRO A 435 14.83 -2.14 17.60
C PRO A 435 13.85 -1.85 16.46
N VAL A 436 13.02 -2.85 16.10
CA VAL A 436 12.11 -2.76 14.97
C VAL A 436 10.76 -3.38 15.28
N VAL A 437 9.69 -2.67 14.94
CA VAL A 437 8.32 -3.18 14.91
C VAL A 437 7.91 -3.32 13.44
N ILE A 438 7.43 -4.50 13.06
CA ILE A 438 6.65 -4.69 11.84
C ILE A 438 5.21 -4.94 12.28
N ALA A 439 4.26 -4.16 11.77
CA ALA A 439 2.85 -4.35 12.07
C ALA A 439 1.99 -4.25 10.82
N GLY A 440 0.87 -4.98 10.81
CA GLY A 440 -0.07 -4.96 9.69
C GLY A 440 -1.42 -5.53 10.03
N GLY A 441 -2.35 -5.37 9.10
CA GLY A 441 -3.70 -5.91 9.19
C GLY A 441 -3.83 -7.25 8.48
N ALA A 442 -4.55 -8.20 9.08
CA ALA A 442 -4.79 -9.51 8.48
C ALA A 442 -5.62 -9.47 7.20
N SER A 443 -6.39 -8.39 6.99
CA SER A 443 -7.20 -8.16 5.79
C SER A 443 -6.58 -7.12 4.83
N ASP A 444 -5.27 -6.91 4.92
CA ASP A 444 -4.56 -6.02 4.02
C ASP A 444 -4.43 -6.65 2.62
N THR A 445 -5.09 -6.05 1.63
CA THR A 445 -5.05 -6.48 0.23
C THR A 445 -4.00 -5.76 -0.60
N VAL A 446 -3.39 -4.69 -0.06
CA VAL A 446 -2.35 -3.90 -0.73
C VAL A 446 -0.96 -4.47 -0.45
N THR A 447 -0.68 -4.73 0.83
CA THR A 447 0.54 -5.39 1.30
C THR A 447 0.15 -6.64 2.07
N PRO A 448 -0.09 -7.78 1.37
CA PRO A 448 -0.62 -8.99 1.99
C PRO A 448 0.23 -9.45 3.19
N VAL A 449 -0.43 -9.57 4.35
CA VAL A 449 0.22 -9.73 5.66
C VAL A 449 1.19 -10.92 5.72
N PHE A 450 0.86 -12.01 5.03
CA PHE A 450 1.70 -13.21 5.02
C PHE A 450 3.09 -12.92 4.44
N TRP A 451 3.16 -12.27 3.28
CA TRP A 451 4.43 -11.99 2.60
C TRP A 451 5.12 -10.74 3.15
N GLU A 452 4.37 -9.67 3.31
CA GLU A 452 4.95 -8.35 3.55
C GLU A 452 5.24 -8.07 5.04
N GLN A 453 4.59 -8.78 5.97
CA GLN A 453 4.81 -8.59 7.41
C GLN A 453 5.34 -9.85 8.09
N ILE A 454 4.65 -11.00 7.96
CA ILE A 454 5.01 -12.22 8.70
C ILE A 454 6.34 -12.81 8.17
N GLN A 455 6.45 -12.94 6.85
CA GLN A 455 7.67 -13.44 6.22
C GLN A 455 8.83 -12.45 6.42
N ALA A 456 8.59 -11.15 6.25
CA ALA A 456 9.58 -10.11 6.48
C ALA A 456 10.11 -10.13 7.93
N PHE A 457 9.22 -10.27 8.92
CA PHE A 457 9.62 -10.38 10.32
C PHE A 457 10.52 -11.60 10.58
N SER A 458 10.28 -12.72 9.91
CA SER A 458 11.10 -13.92 10.03
C SER A 458 12.56 -13.71 9.60
N TRP A 459 12.82 -12.75 8.76
CA TRP A 459 14.16 -12.41 8.23
C TRP A 459 14.95 -11.42 9.07
N LEU A 460 14.29 -10.78 10.05
CA LEU A 460 14.97 -9.88 10.97
C LEU A 460 15.85 -10.65 11.95
N THR A 461 17.08 -10.19 12.13
CA THR A 461 18.09 -10.80 13.02
C THR A 461 18.31 -10.02 14.31
N THR A 462 17.82 -8.77 14.39
CA THR A 462 17.92 -7.96 15.61
C THR A 462 17.20 -8.64 16.79
N LYS A 463 17.75 -8.47 18.01
CA LYS A 463 17.19 -9.07 19.23
C LYS A 463 15.88 -8.38 19.68
N GLU A 464 15.77 -7.08 19.42
CA GLU A 464 14.62 -6.27 19.81
C GLU A 464 13.69 -6.09 18.60
N LYS A 465 12.95 -7.16 18.27
CA LYS A 465 11.99 -7.17 17.16
C LYS A 465 10.61 -7.57 17.63
N TYR A 466 9.61 -6.98 16.99
CA TYR A 466 8.21 -7.15 17.35
C TYR A 466 7.36 -7.28 16.09
N LEU A 467 6.43 -8.23 16.12
CA LEU A 467 5.40 -8.40 15.09
C LEU A 467 4.04 -8.14 15.69
N GLY A 468 3.30 -7.18 15.15
CA GLY A 468 1.93 -6.87 15.52
C GLY A 468 0.95 -7.15 14.39
N ILE A 469 -0.04 -8.04 14.59
CA ILE A 469 -1.07 -8.34 13.58
C ILE A 469 -2.45 -8.02 14.11
N GLY A 470 -3.13 -7.05 13.48
CA GLY A 470 -4.54 -6.76 13.72
C GLY A 470 -5.42 -7.78 13.00
N ASP A 471 -6.20 -8.56 13.76
CA ASP A 471 -6.99 -9.72 13.29
C ASP A 471 -7.92 -9.42 12.09
N LYS A 472 -8.37 -8.28 11.90
CA LYS A 472 -9.20 -7.86 10.77
C LYS A 472 -8.77 -6.49 10.23
N GLY A 473 -7.57 -6.04 10.58
CA GLY A 473 -7.05 -4.76 10.14
C GLY A 473 -6.86 -4.70 8.63
N THR A 474 -7.03 -3.51 8.06
CA THR A 474 -6.81 -3.22 6.64
C THR A 474 -5.58 -2.34 6.44
N HIS A 475 -5.27 -2.02 5.19
CA HIS A 475 -4.13 -1.15 4.85
C HIS A 475 -4.26 0.31 5.36
N PHE A 476 -5.50 0.77 5.56
CA PHE A 476 -5.82 2.19 5.73
C PHE A 476 -6.37 2.55 7.12
N ASP A 477 -6.58 1.60 8.02
CA ASP A 477 -7.29 1.81 9.29
C ASP A 477 -6.64 2.88 10.20
N LEU A 478 -5.32 3.03 10.12
CA LEU A 478 -4.57 3.99 10.95
C LEU A 478 -4.34 5.34 10.27
N ILE A 479 -4.77 5.52 9.03
CA ILE A 479 -4.61 6.77 8.28
C ILE A 479 -5.83 7.67 8.56
N ALA A 480 -5.59 8.90 9.00
CA ALA A 480 -6.67 9.88 9.14
C ALA A 480 -7.05 10.49 7.78
N GLY A 481 -8.33 10.84 7.60
CA GLY A 481 -8.80 11.59 6.44
C GLY A 481 -8.80 10.81 5.12
N VAL A 482 -8.62 9.50 5.13
CA VAL A 482 -8.75 8.69 3.89
C VAL A 482 -10.19 8.80 3.40
N SER A 483 -10.36 9.48 2.28
CA SER A 483 -11.64 9.52 1.57
C SER A 483 -11.95 8.12 1.03
N THR A 484 -13.19 7.67 1.23
CA THR A 484 -13.75 6.42 0.70
C THR A 484 -13.67 6.30 -0.83
N VAL A 485 -13.23 7.34 -1.51
CA VAL A 485 -13.14 7.46 -2.97
C VAL A 485 -12.06 6.56 -3.58
N VAL A 486 -11.01 6.20 -2.82
CA VAL A 486 -9.86 5.48 -3.40
C VAL A 486 -10.06 3.96 -3.44
N LEU A 487 -10.79 3.38 -2.48
CA LEU A 487 -11.10 1.94 -2.47
C LEU A 487 -12.47 1.66 -1.82
N PRO A 488 -13.55 1.59 -2.60
CA PRO A 488 -14.92 1.44 -2.07
C PRO A 488 -15.19 0.15 -1.30
N SER A 489 -14.41 -0.90 -1.56
CA SER A 489 -14.60 -2.23 -0.94
C SER A 489 -14.02 -2.35 0.47
N SER A 490 -13.09 -1.49 0.87
CA SER A 490 -12.45 -1.56 2.19
C SER A 490 -13.36 -1.13 3.35
N ASN A 491 -14.39 -0.34 3.07
CA ASN A 491 -15.30 0.17 4.12
C ASN A 491 -16.41 -0.80 4.55
N ARG A 492 -16.66 -1.89 3.80
CA ARG A 492 -17.74 -2.83 4.16
C ARG A 492 -17.39 -3.77 5.30
N PHE A 493 -16.12 -3.86 5.68
CA PHE A 493 -15.69 -4.69 6.81
C PHE A 493 -15.56 -3.91 8.11
N SER A 494 -15.77 -2.59 8.09
CA SER A 494 -15.57 -1.71 9.23
C SER A 494 -16.91 -1.28 9.84
N GLU A 495 -17.57 -2.18 10.54
CA GLU A 495 -18.43 -1.83 11.68
C GLU A 495 -17.58 -1.28 12.85
N ARG A 496 -16.36 -0.83 12.58
CA ARG A 496 -15.34 -0.56 13.59
C ARG A 496 -15.10 0.92 13.68
N ASP A 497 -14.89 1.36 14.88
CA ASP A 497 -14.41 2.70 15.16
C ASP A 497 -12.90 2.78 14.87
N PRO A 498 -12.45 3.40 13.75
CA PRO A 498 -11.02 3.57 13.45
C PRO A 498 -10.30 4.40 14.53
N GLU A 499 -11.04 5.18 15.31
CA GLU A 499 -10.53 6.00 16.39
C GLU A 499 -9.88 5.14 17.48
N LEU A 500 -10.52 4.05 17.89
CA LEU A 500 -9.95 3.13 18.88
C LEU A 500 -8.62 2.53 18.41
N GLY A 501 -8.52 2.16 17.13
CA GLY A 501 -7.27 1.69 16.55
C GLY A 501 -6.16 2.74 16.61
N ARG A 502 -6.48 4.00 16.30
CA ARG A 502 -5.53 5.13 16.39
C ARG A 502 -5.10 5.41 17.82
N ILE A 503 -6.01 5.45 18.78
CA ILE A 503 -5.70 5.63 20.22
C ILE A 503 -4.74 4.54 20.71
N ARG A 504 -5.00 3.30 20.36
CA ARG A 504 -4.13 2.17 20.71
C ARG A 504 -2.75 2.29 20.10
N PHE A 505 -2.69 2.69 18.84
CA PHE A 505 -1.43 2.90 18.16
C PHE A 505 -0.65 4.09 18.73
N GLN A 506 -1.31 5.17 19.16
CA GLN A 506 -0.69 6.28 19.89
C GLN A 506 -0.03 5.78 21.20
N ALA A 507 -0.75 5.02 22.00
CA ALA A 507 -0.22 4.48 23.26
C ALA A 507 0.99 3.56 23.02
N PHE A 508 0.89 2.63 22.07
CA PHE A 508 1.96 1.70 21.74
C PHE A 508 3.20 2.42 21.20
N SER A 509 3.03 3.32 20.22
CA SER A 509 4.15 4.04 19.61
C SER A 509 4.82 4.97 20.61
N THR A 510 4.05 5.63 21.49
CA THR A 510 4.60 6.42 22.60
C THR A 510 5.47 5.56 23.51
N ALA A 511 4.96 4.41 23.97
CA ALA A 511 5.72 3.52 24.84
C ALA A 511 7.00 3.00 24.18
N PHE A 512 6.92 2.60 22.90
CA PHE A 512 8.08 2.14 22.14
C PHE A 512 9.15 3.23 22.02
N MET A 513 8.77 4.44 21.65
CA MET A 513 9.71 5.55 21.51
C MET A 513 10.25 6.04 22.86
N LYS A 514 9.44 6.02 23.92
CA LYS A 514 9.90 6.31 25.30
C LYS A 514 10.98 5.32 25.74
N LEU A 515 10.79 4.03 25.48
CA LEU A 515 11.77 3.00 25.83
C LEU A 515 13.08 3.17 25.06
N TYR A 516 13.02 3.32 23.72
CA TYR A 516 14.20 3.19 22.87
C TYR A 516 14.89 4.51 22.52
N LEU A 517 14.20 5.65 22.62
CA LEU A 517 14.81 6.96 22.36
C LEU A 517 14.99 7.79 23.63
N ALA A 518 14.04 7.73 24.56
CA ALA A 518 14.16 8.45 25.82
C ALA A 518 14.76 7.58 26.95
N HIS A 519 15.08 6.31 26.66
CA HIS A 519 15.69 5.33 27.58
C HIS A 519 14.89 5.11 28.88
N GLN A 520 13.57 5.29 28.83
CA GLN A 520 12.66 5.17 29.98
C GLN A 520 12.16 3.71 30.09
N THR A 521 12.81 2.94 30.94
CA THR A 521 12.59 1.49 31.05
C THR A 521 11.23 1.11 31.64
N GLU A 522 10.56 2.02 32.35
CA GLU A 522 9.20 1.87 32.89
C GLU A 522 8.15 1.66 31.78
N TYR A 523 8.46 2.00 30.53
CA TYR A 523 7.59 1.75 29.39
C TYR A 523 7.76 0.35 28.76
N ARG A 524 8.76 -0.43 29.16
CA ARG A 524 9.01 -1.78 28.64
C ARG A 524 7.80 -2.72 28.78
N PRO A 525 7.03 -2.70 29.88
CA PRO A 525 5.86 -3.58 30.01
C PRO A 525 4.78 -3.39 28.95
N PHE A 526 4.65 -2.21 28.36
CA PHE A 526 3.71 -1.94 27.25
C PHE A 526 4.03 -2.76 25.99
N LEU A 527 5.29 -3.16 25.83
CA LEU A 527 5.80 -3.95 24.70
C LEU A 527 5.83 -5.46 25.03
N SER A 528 5.21 -5.88 26.12
CA SER A 528 5.06 -7.29 26.47
C SER A 528 3.83 -7.88 25.78
N THR A 529 3.93 -9.15 25.45
CA THR A 529 2.82 -9.92 24.86
C THR A 529 1.66 -10.03 25.86
N SER A 530 1.96 -10.14 27.14
CA SER A 530 0.97 -10.20 28.22
C SER A 530 0.15 -8.91 28.33
N TYR A 531 0.78 -7.73 28.19
CA TYR A 531 0.08 -6.45 28.19
C TYR A 531 -0.87 -6.35 26.98
N VAL A 532 -0.35 -6.60 25.78
CA VAL A 532 -1.15 -6.50 24.55
C VAL A 532 -2.33 -7.48 24.56
N LYS A 533 -2.13 -8.70 25.05
CA LYS A 533 -3.20 -9.69 25.21
C LYS A 533 -4.29 -9.23 26.19
N ASN A 534 -3.89 -8.62 27.31
CA ASN A 534 -4.84 -8.10 28.29
C ASN A 534 -5.63 -6.91 27.73
N SER A 535 -5.00 -6.01 26.97
CA SER A 535 -5.67 -4.88 26.34
C SER A 535 -6.72 -5.31 25.30
N ASN A 536 -6.58 -6.49 24.67
CA ASN A 536 -7.55 -7.04 23.72
C ASN A 536 -8.94 -7.35 24.32
N ARG A 537 -9.07 -7.43 25.65
CA ARG A 537 -10.36 -7.74 26.30
C ARG A 537 -11.42 -6.66 26.11
N TYR A 538 -11.00 -5.44 25.82
CA TYR A 538 -11.86 -4.26 25.73
C TYR A 538 -12.03 -3.74 24.29
N GLU A 539 -11.49 -4.45 23.29
CA GLU A 539 -11.32 -3.94 21.94
C GLU A 539 -12.06 -4.77 20.89
N PRO A 540 -12.68 -4.15 19.88
CA PRO A 540 -13.32 -4.88 18.78
C PRO A 540 -12.32 -5.54 17.83
N ILE A 541 -11.06 -5.05 17.79
CA ILE A 541 -9.97 -5.62 16.98
C ILE A 541 -8.94 -6.26 17.90
N LYS A 542 -8.78 -7.58 17.80
CA LYS A 542 -7.69 -8.28 18.48
C LYS A 542 -6.38 -8.00 17.78
N VAL A 543 -5.35 -7.71 18.55
CA VAL A 543 -3.97 -7.62 18.06
C VAL A 543 -3.18 -8.79 18.62
N TYR A 544 -2.62 -9.59 17.74
CA TYR A 544 -1.63 -10.60 18.11
C TYR A 544 -0.25 -9.97 18.08
N PHE A 545 0.50 -10.14 19.14
CA PHE A 545 1.80 -9.52 19.30
C PHE A 545 2.82 -10.56 19.76
N VAL A 546 3.93 -10.67 19.03
CA VAL A 546 4.98 -11.64 19.31
C VAL A 546 6.37 -11.06 19.09
N ARG A 547 7.36 -11.62 19.80
CA ARG A 547 8.79 -11.30 19.64
C ARG A 547 9.55 -12.37 18.83
N SER A 548 8.95 -13.55 18.67
CA SER A 548 9.54 -14.67 17.95
C SER A 548 8.47 -15.44 17.18
N LEU A 549 8.89 -16.23 16.21
CA LEU A 549 8.04 -17.21 15.53
C LEU A 549 8.52 -18.61 15.87
N PRO A 550 7.61 -19.62 15.98
CA PRO A 550 7.99 -21.00 16.28
C PRO A 550 8.96 -21.56 15.22
N PRO A 551 9.99 -22.34 15.63
CA PRO A 551 10.98 -22.90 14.70
C PRO A 551 10.38 -23.74 13.57
N GLU A 552 9.37 -24.56 13.86
CA GLU A 552 8.64 -25.39 12.89
C GLU A 552 7.92 -24.54 11.83
N PHE A 553 7.38 -23.39 12.22
CA PHE A 553 6.77 -22.44 11.29
C PHE A 553 7.82 -21.82 10.36
N LEU A 554 8.97 -21.43 10.90
CA LEU A 554 10.09 -20.89 10.13
C LEU A 554 10.61 -21.90 9.10
N GLN A 555 10.72 -23.19 9.47
CA GLN A 555 11.11 -24.26 8.54
C GLN A 555 10.08 -24.43 7.41
N GLY A 556 8.78 -24.30 7.72
CA GLY A 556 7.70 -24.33 6.74
C GLY A 556 7.76 -23.18 5.72
N LEU A 557 8.16 -21.98 6.16
CA LEU A 557 8.37 -20.82 5.27
C LEU A 557 9.56 -21.01 4.30
N VAL A 558 10.61 -21.68 4.76
CA VAL A 558 11.82 -21.95 3.93
C VAL A 558 11.55 -23.01 2.86
N ARG A 559 10.76 -24.06 3.19
CA ARG A 559 10.48 -25.18 2.24
C ARG A 559 9.56 -24.78 1.08
N LYS A 560 8.82 -23.66 1.16
CA LYS A 560 7.87 -23.19 0.14
C LYS A 560 8.49 -22.22 -0.88
N LYS A 561 9.79 -21.99 -0.81
CA LYS A 561 10.57 -21.23 -1.79
C LYS A 561 11.21 -22.16 -2.81
#